data_d2678c26f13c088f069556f659bb2fa6
#
_entry.id   d2678c26f13c088f069556f659bb2fa6
#
_cell.length_a   1.000
_cell.length_b   1.000
_cell.length_c   1.000
_cell.angle_alpha   90.00
_cell.angle_beta   90.00
_cell.angle_gamma   90.00
#
_symmetry.space_group_name_H-M   'P 1'
#
loop_
_entity.id
_entity.type
_entity.pdbx_description
1 polymer ?
#
loop_
_entity_poly.entity_id
_entity_poly.type
_entity_poly.pdbx_seq_one_letter_code
_entity_poly.pdbx_strand_id
1 'polypeptide(L)'
;RDPEMSRGLGDVYKRQEDPLVFHLRDEAFAIVQDRSLPLRVRMHRLLDFGVQAQKTLFGNTSPAERDTTDETDTRAALFDMMTEMEPYDETWPDYVQLLEDNGLQANLDDIDGGYENLLVYFLYRHFAHGVTDGRIAARVGFCAVSVWFICLMNTKCLRDTGEFTPWDRIVCTKDYSKQVEYSAENMEMALAALHKDPVFSAEHLKRLFG
;
A
#
# COMPACT_ATOMS: atom_id res chain seq x y z
N ARG A 1 1.00 -33.49 17.45
CA ARG A 1 1.03 -32.70 16.18
C ARG A 1 -0.33 -32.80 15.57
N ASP A 2 -1.03 -31.68 15.49
CA ASP A 2 -2.41 -31.58 15.04
C ASP A 2 -2.48 -31.75 13.51
N PRO A 3 -3.15 -32.78 12.98
CA PRO A 3 -3.23 -33.05 11.54
C PRO A 3 -3.98 -31.97 10.76
N GLU A 4 -4.82 -31.16 11.41
CA GLU A 4 -5.57 -30.09 10.76
C GLU A 4 -4.69 -28.88 10.42
N MET A 5 -3.72 -28.52 11.26
CA MET A 5 -2.74 -27.46 10.96
C MET A 5 -1.84 -27.82 9.77
N SER A 6 -1.52 -29.11 9.60
CA SER A 6 -0.68 -29.57 8.49
C SER A 6 -1.40 -29.55 7.13
N ARG A 7 -2.72 -29.76 7.11
CA ARG A 7 -3.53 -29.67 5.89
C ARG A 7 -3.71 -28.21 5.42
N GLY A 8 -3.95 -27.29 6.35
CA GLY A 8 -4.10 -25.86 6.01
C GLY A 8 -2.85 -25.25 5.38
N LEU A 9 -1.65 -25.57 5.91
CA LEU A 9 -0.38 -25.11 5.34
C LEU A 9 -0.12 -25.65 3.93
N GLY A 10 -0.41 -26.95 3.68
CA GLY A 10 -0.24 -27.55 2.36
C GLY A 10 -1.13 -26.93 1.28
N ASP A 11 -2.37 -26.56 1.63
CA ASP A 11 -3.31 -25.90 0.70
C ASP A 11 -2.94 -24.44 0.42
N VAL A 12 -2.34 -23.76 1.40
CA VAL A 12 -1.80 -22.40 1.26
C VAL A 12 -0.62 -22.38 0.30
N TYR A 13 0.34 -23.27 0.45
CA TYR A 13 1.49 -23.36 -0.46
C TYR A 13 1.06 -23.73 -1.89
N LYS A 14 0.11 -24.64 -2.06
CA LYS A 14 -0.43 -24.99 -3.39
C LYS A 14 -1.12 -23.82 -4.09
N ARG A 15 -1.80 -22.93 -3.34
CA ARG A 15 -2.40 -21.73 -3.92
C ARG A 15 -1.37 -20.71 -4.39
N GLN A 16 -0.23 -20.58 -3.68
CA GLN A 16 0.85 -19.67 -4.10
C GLN A 16 1.56 -20.14 -5.38
N GLU A 17 1.54 -21.46 -5.66
CA GLU A 17 2.09 -22.07 -6.87
C GLU A 17 1.07 -22.15 -8.03
N ASP A 18 -0.15 -21.63 -7.83
CA ASP A 18 -1.17 -21.59 -8.88
C ASP A 18 -0.71 -20.71 -10.05
N PRO A 19 -0.69 -21.22 -11.29
CA PRO A 19 -0.36 -20.43 -12.48
C PRO A 19 -1.17 -19.14 -12.60
N LEU A 20 -2.41 -19.11 -12.13
CA LEU A 20 -3.25 -17.91 -12.10
C LEU A 20 -2.64 -16.83 -11.19
N VAL A 21 -2.11 -17.20 -10.03
CA VAL A 21 -1.48 -16.25 -9.11
C VAL A 21 -0.23 -15.62 -9.72
N PHE A 22 0.58 -16.42 -10.39
CA PHE A 22 1.74 -15.90 -11.12
C PHE A 22 1.33 -14.96 -12.25
N HIS A 23 0.31 -15.33 -13.01
CA HIS A 23 -0.21 -14.47 -14.08
C HIS A 23 -0.72 -13.13 -13.54
N LEU A 24 -1.52 -13.13 -12.48
CA LEU A 24 -2.01 -11.89 -11.86
C LEU A 24 -0.87 -11.04 -11.28
N ARG A 25 0.13 -11.66 -10.68
CA ARG A 25 1.30 -10.94 -10.18
C ARG A 25 2.07 -10.27 -11.34
N ASP A 26 2.29 -11.00 -12.42
CA ASP A 26 3.02 -10.49 -13.59
C ASP A 26 2.23 -9.36 -14.28
N GLU A 27 0.89 -9.43 -14.27
CA GLU A 27 0.01 -8.35 -14.73
C GLU A 27 0.13 -7.11 -13.84
N ALA A 28 0.17 -7.27 -12.51
CA ALA A 28 0.42 -6.15 -11.58
C ALA A 28 1.76 -5.46 -11.88
N PHE A 29 2.83 -6.23 -12.11
CA PHE A 29 4.12 -5.66 -12.49
C PHE A 29 4.06 -4.95 -13.84
N ALA A 30 3.37 -5.52 -14.84
CA ALA A 30 3.22 -4.89 -16.15
C ALA A 30 2.50 -3.53 -16.03
N ILE A 31 1.46 -3.42 -15.19
CA ILE A 31 0.77 -2.16 -14.92
C ILE A 31 1.73 -1.12 -14.33
N VAL A 32 2.51 -1.51 -13.32
CA VAL A 32 3.44 -0.59 -12.63
C VAL A 32 4.58 -0.15 -13.54
N GLN A 33 5.06 -1.02 -14.42
CA GLN A 33 6.19 -0.78 -15.32
C GLN A 33 5.80 -0.16 -16.66
N ASP A 34 4.52 0.14 -16.89
CA ASP A 34 4.06 0.83 -18.11
C ASP A 34 4.45 2.32 -18.08
N ARG A 35 5.71 2.59 -18.40
CA ARG A 35 6.29 3.94 -18.43
C ARG A 35 5.73 4.86 -19.51
N SER A 36 4.81 4.37 -20.36
CA SER A 36 4.05 5.23 -21.27
C SER A 36 3.04 6.13 -20.52
N LEU A 37 2.78 5.82 -19.24
CA LEU A 37 1.83 6.50 -18.39
C LEU A 37 2.53 7.12 -17.16
N PRO A 38 2.05 8.27 -16.66
CA PRO A 38 2.48 8.81 -15.37
C PRO A 38 2.28 7.80 -14.23
N LEU A 39 3.16 7.81 -13.23
CA LEU A 39 3.10 6.89 -12.08
C LEU A 39 1.73 6.92 -11.40
N ARG A 40 1.14 8.09 -11.20
CA ARG A 40 -0.20 8.25 -10.64
C ARG A 40 -1.26 7.43 -11.40
N VAL A 41 -1.25 7.49 -12.72
CA VAL A 41 -2.20 6.73 -13.55
C VAL A 41 -1.97 5.22 -13.41
N ARG A 42 -0.70 4.82 -13.31
CA ARG A 42 -0.34 3.41 -13.06
C ARG A 42 -0.84 2.94 -11.69
N MET A 43 -0.73 3.77 -10.66
CA MET A 43 -1.25 3.48 -9.32
C MET A 43 -2.79 3.36 -9.31
N HIS A 44 -3.51 4.23 -10.05
CA HIS A 44 -4.97 4.10 -10.22
C HIS A 44 -5.33 2.75 -10.86
N ARG A 45 -4.67 2.40 -11.97
CA ARG A 45 -4.89 1.11 -12.65
C ARG A 45 -4.55 -0.07 -11.77
N LEU A 46 -3.51 0.04 -10.95
CA LEU A 46 -3.12 -0.99 -10.01
C LEU A 46 -4.18 -1.22 -8.93
N LEU A 47 -4.81 -0.16 -8.41
CA LEU A 47 -5.92 -0.29 -7.45
C LEU A 47 -7.13 -0.99 -8.07
N ASP A 48 -7.55 -0.57 -9.28
CA ASP A 48 -8.63 -1.24 -10.02
C ASP A 48 -8.31 -2.72 -10.28
N PHE A 49 -7.07 -3.00 -10.65
CA PHE A 49 -6.57 -4.36 -10.81
C PHE A 49 -6.64 -5.16 -9.51
N GLY A 50 -6.27 -4.59 -8.37
CA GLY A 50 -6.35 -5.23 -7.06
C GLY A 50 -7.77 -5.68 -6.70
N VAL A 51 -8.77 -4.83 -6.96
CA VAL A 51 -10.19 -5.16 -6.78
C VAL A 51 -10.61 -6.29 -7.71
N GLN A 52 -10.20 -6.24 -8.98
CA GLN A 52 -10.54 -7.29 -9.94
C GLN A 52 -9.85 -8.63 -9.62
N ALA A 53 -8.58 -8.60 -9.19
CA ALA A 53 -7.84 -9.79 -8.77
C ALA A 53 -8.49 -10.44 -7.53
N GLN A 54 -8.94 -9.62 -6.57
CA GLN A 54 -9.71 -10.08 -5.40
C GLN A 54 -10.96 -10.84 -5.85
N LYS A 55 -11.74 -10.26 -6.75
CA LYS A 55 -12.95 -10.88 -7.29
C LYS A 55 -12.65 -12.14 -8.07
N THR A 56 -11.60 -12.15 -8.86
CA THR A 56 -11.21 -13.32 -9.69
C THR A 56 -10.81 -14.51 -8.84
N LEU A 57 -10.04 -14.29 -7.75
CA LEU A 57 -9.52 -15.36 -6.91
C LEU A 57 -10.52 -15.84 -5.85
N PHE A 58 -11.36 -14.95 -5.34
CA PHE A 58 -12.23 -15.24 -4.19
C PHE A 58 -13.73 -15.13 -4.48
N GLY A 59 -14.12 -14.71 -5.69
CA GLY A 59 -15.52 -14.56 -6.09
C GLY A 59 -16.25 -13.37 -5.45
N ASN A 60 -15.54 -12.53 -4.68
CA ASN A 60 -16.11 -11.36 -4.00
C ASN A 60 -15.13 -10.18 -4.01
N THR A 61 -15.65 -8.97 -3.80
CA THR A 61 -14.85 -7.79 -3.49
C THR A 61 -14.57 -7.70 -2.00
N SER A 62 -13.55 -6.91 -1.61
CA SER A 62 -13.34 -6.60 -0.19
C SER A 62 -14.54 -5.82 0.38
N PRO A 63 -14.80 -5.89 1.70
CA PRO A 63 -15.85 -5.09 2.33
C PRO A 63 -15.69 -3.58 2.09
N ALA A 64 -14.46 -3.06 2.01
CA ALA A 64 -14.17 -1.67 1.70
C ALA A 64 -14.76 -1.19 0.36
N GLU A 65 -14.96 -2.08 -0.61
CA GLU A 65 -15.50 -1.74 -1.94
C GLU A 65 -17.05 -1.72 -1.99
N ARG A 66 -17.75 -1.98 -0.88
CA ARG A 66 -19.20 -2.18 -0.90
C ARG A 66 -20.01 -0.89 -0.77
N ASP A 67 -19.44 0.13 -0.16
CA ASP A 67 -20.09 1.42 0.06
C ASP A 67 -19.09 2.54 -0.17
N THR A 68 -19.13 3.11 -1.37
CA THR A 68 -18.21 4.17 -1.80
C THR A 68 -18.91 5.52 -1.96
N THR A 69 -20.13 5.67 -1.44
CA THR A 69 -20.98 6.85 -1.67
C THR A 69 -20.73 7.97 -0.67
N ASP A 70 -19.97 7.75 0.39
CA ASP A 70 -19.71 8.72 1.43
C ASP A 70 -18.58 9.69 1.04
N GLU A 71 -18.78 11.00 1.34
CA GLU A 71 -17.75 12.05 1.20
C GLU A 71 -16.78 11.98 2.41
N THR A 72 -16.11 10.84 2.60
CA THR A 72 -15.19 10.66 3.72
C THR A 72 -13.82 11.22 3.37
N ASP A 73 -13.18 11.87 4.33
CA ASP A 73 -11.80 12.36 4.17
C ASP A 73 -10.80 11.20 4.33
N THR A 74 -10.50 10.55 3.20
CA THR A 74 -9.52 9.45 3.12
C THR A 74 -8.14 9.87 3.62
N ARG A 75 -7.80 11.14 3.42
CA ARG A 75 -6.51 11.66 3.87
C ARG A 75 -6.46 11.72 5.40
N ALA A 76 -7.45 12.33 6.04
CA ALA A 76 -7.53 12.38 7.50
C ALA A 76 -7.55 10.97 8.10
N ALA A 77 -8.39 10.06 7.58
CA ALA A 77 -8.43 8.68 8.04
C ALA A 77 -7.07 7.95 7.92
N LEU A 78 -6.29 8.25 6.86
CA LEU A 78 -4.96 7.68 6.70
C LEU A 78 -3.97 8.23 7.75
N PHE A 79 -4.02 9.54 8.04
CA PHE A 79 -3.17 10.14 9.07
C PHE A 79 -3.55 9.64 10.47
N ASP A 80 -4.84 9.53 10.78
CA ASP A 80 -5.33 8.93 12.03
C ASP A 80 -4.77 7.50 12.19
N MET A 81 -4.92 6.67 11.15
CA MET A 81 -4.37 5.30 11.16
C MET A 81 -2.87 5.28 11.40
N MET A 82 -2.09 6.16 10.75
CA MET A 82 -0.64 6.21 10.93
C MET A 82 -0.22 6.71 12.31
N THR A 83 -1.01 7.58 12.92
CA THR A 83 -0.78 8.10 14.28
C THR A 83 -1.10 7.05 15.36
N GLU A 84 -2.12 6.21 15.13
CA GLU A 84 -2.53 5.14 16.05
C GLU A 84 -1.59 3.93 16.05
N MET A 85 -0.69 3.81 15.07
CA MET A 85 0.28 2.72 15.02
C MET A 85 1.21 2.72 16.24
N GLU A 86 1.54 1.52 16.74
CA GLU A 86 2.56 1.39 17.79
C GLU A 86 3.90 1.98 17.28
N PRO A 87 4.45 3.01 17.95
CA PRO A 87 5.61 3.71 17.42
C PRO A 87 6.88 2.88 17.60
N TYR A 88 7.63 2.68 16.52
CA TYR A 88 9.01 2.21 16.58
C TYR A 88 9.95 3.28 17.20
N ASP A 89 9.67 4.54 16.88
CA ASP A 89 10.33 5.72 17.42
C ASP A 89 9.25 6.60 18.10
N GLU A 90 9.47 7.00 19.33
CA GLU A 90 8.51 7.79 20.13
C GLU A 90 8.11 9.11 19.44
N THR A 91 8.92 9.60 18.50
CA THR A 91 8.63 10.82 17.73
C THR A 91 7.70 10.58 16.54
N TRP A 92 7.35 9.33 16.22
CA TRP A 92 6.53 9.02 15.05
C TRP A 92 5.16 9.71 15.04
N PRO A 93 4.36 9.70 16.11
CA PRO A 93 3.06 10.38 16.11
C PRO A 93 3.18 11.89 15.85
N ASP A 94 4.16 12.55 16.47
CA ASP A 94 4.42 13.98 16.25
C ASP A 94 4.86 14.25 14.81
N TYR A 95 5.66 13.36 14.23
CA TYR A 95 6.08 13.47 12.84
C TYR A 95 4.90 13.30 11.87
N VAL A 96 3.99 12.37 12.10
CA VAL A 96 2.77 12.17 11.31
C VAL A 96 1.87 13.41 11.40
N GLN A 97 1.64 13.93 12.61
CA GLN A 97 0.88 15.15 12.83
C GLN A 97 1.50 16.35 12.07
N LEU A 98 2.83 16.47 12.11
CA LEU A 98 3.54 17.52 11.38
C LEU A 98 3.39 17.39 9.86
N LEU A 99 3.33 16.17 9.30
CA LEU A 99 3.05 15.95 7.88
C LEU A 99 1.64 16.40 7.52
N GLU A 100 0.66 16.13 8.36
CA GLU A 100 -0.73 16.51 8.18
C GLU A 100 -0.91 18.04 8.24
N ASP A 101 -0.47 18.67 9.32
CA ASP A 101 -0.60 20.12 9.58
C ASP A 101 0.04 20.98 8.48
N ASN A 102 1.09 20.46 7.86
CA ASN A 102 1.78 21.15 6.79
C ASN A 102 1.00 21.15 5.45
N GLY A 103 -0.09 20.41 5.33
CA GLY A 103 -0.91 20.35 4.12
C GLY A 103 -0.14 19.91 2.87
N LEU A 104 0.97 19.18 3.05
CA LEU A 104 1.83 18.75 1.94
C LEU A 104 1.08 17.82 1.01
N GLN A 105 1.35 17.96 -0.29
CA GLN A 105 0.89 17.01 -1.30
C GLN A 105 2.06 16.10 -1.71
N ALA A 106 1.79 14.80 -1.87
CA ALA A 106 2.77 13.88 -2.40
C ALA A 106 3.01 14.20 -3.89
N ASN A 107 4.26 14.51 -4.25
CA ASN A 107 4.63 14.69 -5.64
C ASN A 107 5.01 13.34 -6.26
N LEU A 108 4.07 12.71 -6.95
CA LEU A 108 4.25 11.42 -7.62
C LEU A 108 4.92 11.50 -9.00
N ASP A 109 5.50 12.64 -9.35
CA ASP A 109 6.34 12.77 -10.55
C ASP A 109 7.64 11.99 -10.36
N ASP A 110 7.69 10.78 -10.90
CA ASP A 110 8.78 9.82 -10.71
C ASP A 110 9.80 9.93 -11.85
N ILE A 111 10.59 11.02 -11.81
CA ILE A 111 11.55 11.34 -12.88
C ILE A 111 12.68 10.30 -12.98
N ASP A 112 13.10 9.74 -11.86
CA ASP A 112 14.23 8.81 -11.77
C ASP A 112 13.84 7.33 -11.58
N GLY A 113 12.55 7.02 -11.60
CA GLY A 113 12.03 5.66 -11.39
C GLY A 113 12.10 5.16 -9.94
N GLY A 114 12.40 6.03 -8.98
CA GLY A 114 12.56 5.63 -7.59
C GLY A 114 11.27 5.15 -6.94
N TYR A 115 10.15 5.80 -7.21
CA TYR A 115 8.84 5.39 -6.68
C TYR A 115 8.28 4.16 -7.41
N GLU A 116 8.55 4.03 -8.73
CA GLU A 116 8.26 2.79 -9.47
C GLU A 116 8.97 1.60 -8.82
N ASN A 117 10.26 1.74 -8.52
CA ASN A 117 11.05 0.69 -7.89
C ASN A 117 10.52 0.32 -6.48
N LEU A 118 10.08 1.30 -5.70
CA LEU A 118 9.44 1.07 -4.40
C LEU A 118 8.12 0.31 -4.57
N LEU A 119 7.29 0.69 -5.54
CA LEU A 119 6.02 0.02 -5.80
C LEU A 119 6.23 -1.43 -6.24
N VAL A 120 7.22 -1.70 -7.12
CA VAL A 120 7.63 -3.05 -7.51
C VAL A 120 8.11 -3.84 -6.30
N TYR A 121 8.93 -3.24 -5.42
CA TYR A 121 9.40 -3.88 -4.19
C TYR A 121 8.25 -4.28 -3.27
N PHE A 122 7.32 -3.37 -2.98
CA PHE A 122 6.17 -3.68 -2.12
C PHE A 122 5.26 -4.74 -2.73
N LEU A 123 4.99 -4.68 -4.04
CA LEU A 123 4.22 -5.72 -4.73
C LEU A 123 4.91 -7.08 -4.66
N TYR A 124 6.21 -7.13 -4.90
CA TYR A 124 6.98 -8.37 -4.81
C TYR A 124 6.85 -9.02 -3.43
N ARG A 125 6.89 -8.22 -2.37
CA ARG A 125 6.80 -8.71 -0.99
C ARG A 125 5.39 -9.07 -0.56
N HIS A 126 4.38 -8.32 -0.97
CA HIS A 126 3.07 -8.39 -0.33
C HIS A 126 1.99 -9.04 -1.19
N PHE A 127 2.10 -9.03 -2.53
CA PHE A 127 1.05 -9.52 -3.41
C PHE A 127 0.68 -10.98 -3.15
N ALA A 128 1.67 -11.89 -3.12
CA ALA A 128 1.43 -13.32 -2.93
C ALA A 128 0.82 -13.66 -1.56
N HIS A 129 1.11 -12.86 -0.54
CA HIS A 129 0.48 -13.03 0.78
C HIS A 129 -1.03 -12.76 0.75
N GLY A 130 -1.52 -11.92 -0.17
CA GLY A 130 -2.94 -11.66 -0.38
C GLY A 130 -3.73 -12.90 -0.81
N VAL A 131 -3.07 -13.84 -1.47
CA VAL A 131 -3.67 -15.15 -1.82
C VAL A 131 -3.88 -16.01 -0.58
N THR A 132 -2.97 -15.91 0.38
CA THR A 132 -2.99 -16.69 1.63
C THR A 132 -4.05 -16.18 2.59
N ASP A 133 -4.13 -14.87 2.78
CA ASP A 133 -5.03 -14.24 3.75
C ASP A 133 -6.35 -13.73 3.13
N GLY A 134 -6.53 -13.90 1.82
CA GLY A 134 -7.76 -13.51 1.13
C GLY A 134 -7.93 -12.00 0.93
N ARG A 135 -6.85 -11.19 1.05
CA ARG A 135 -6.90 -9.73 1.08
C ARG A 135 -6.05 -9.07 -0.03
N ILE A 136 -6.13 -9.57 -1.28
CA ILE A 136 -5.30 -9.05 -2.40
C ILE A 136 -5.57 -7.57 -2.65
N ALA A 137 -6.82 -7.12 -2.68
CA ALA A 137 -7.15 -5.71 -2.88
C ALA A 137 -6.50 -4.82 -1.80
N ALA A 138 -6.62 -5.22 -0.52
CA ALA A 138 -6.01 -4.48 0.59
C ALA A 138 -4.47 -4.47 0.51
N ARG A 139 -3.85 -5.56 0.10
CA ARG A 139 -2.39 -5.61 -0.05
C ARG A 139 -1.89 -4.76 -1.21
N VAL A 140 -2.63 -4.72 -2.31
CA VAL A 140 -2.36 -3.79 -3.42
C VAL A 140 -2.56 -2.34 -2.97
N GLY A 141 -3.64 -2.05 -2.25
CA GLY A 141 -3.88 -0.75 -1.62
C GLY A 141 -2.74 -0.35 -0.67
N PHE A 142 -2.28 -1.28 0.17
CA PHE A 142 -1.13 -1.07 1.06
C PHE A 142 0.13 -0.69 0.27
N CYS A 143 0.44 -1.37 -0.83
CA CYS A 143 1.61 -1.04 -1.66
C CYS A 143 1.51 0.40 -2.21
N ALA A 144 0.34 0.80 -2.70
CA ALA A 144 0.12 2.13 -3.25
C ALA A 144 0.17 3.23 -2.16
N VAL A 145 -0.49 3.01 -1.02
CA VAL A 145 -0.46 3.92 0.14
C VAL A 145 0.97 4.07 0.69
N SER A 146 1.73 2.98 0.78
CA SER A 146 3.13 3.02 1.23
C SER A 146 3.98 3.94 0.35
N VAL A 147 3.88 3.81 -0.96
CA VAL A 147 4.63 4.67 -1.90
C VAL A 147 4.15 6.12 -1.79
N TRP A 148 2.85 6.35 -1.69
CA TRP A 148 2.30 7.70 -1.50
C TRP A 148 2.81 8.36 -0.21
N PHE A 149 2.81 7.62 0.91
CA PHE A 149 3.25 8.16 2.19
C PHE A 149 4.77 8.43 2.21
N ILE A 150 5.59 7.52 1.66
CA ILE A 150 7.04 7.75 1.49
C ILE A 150 7.29 8.98 0.61
N CYS A 151 6.51 9.15 -0.46
CA CYS A 151 6.59 10.34 -1.32
C CYS A 151 6.28 11.62 -0.53
N LEU A 152 5.29 11.58 0.36
CA LEU A 152 4.95 12.69 1.23
C LEU A 152 6.11 13.03 2.20
N MET A 153 6.73 12.01 2.82
CA MET A 153 7.93 12.16 3.65
C MET A 153 9.09 12.81 2.86
N ASN A 154 9.30 12.37 1.63
CA ASN A 154 10.32 12.93 0.74
C ASN A 154 10.02 14.40 0.38
N THR A 155 8.75 14.72 0.13
CA THR A 155 8.32 16.11 -0.14
C THR A 155 8.58 17.01 1.06
N LYS A 156 8.35 16.51 2.27
CA LYS A 156 8.70 17.23 3.51
C LYS A 156 10.22 17.44 3.61
N CYS A 157 11.01 16.40 3.40
CA CYS A 157 12.47 16.48 3.43
C CYS A 157 12.98 17.56 2.47
N LEU A 158 12.54 17.54 1.20
CA LEU A 158 12.90 18.54 0.21
C LEU A 158 12.53 19.97 0.66
N ARG A 159 11.33 20.14 1.22
CA ARG A 159 10.87 21.45 1.69
C ARG A 159 11.71 21.99 2.83
N ASP A 160 12.09 21.15 3.78
CA ASP A 160 12.78 21.55 5.00
C ASP A 160 14.27 21.82 4.76
N THR A 161 14.90 21.09 3.85
CA THR A 161 16.34 21.19 3.56
C THR A 161 16.67 22.01 2.30
N GLY A 162 15.68 22.18 1.40
CA GLY A 162 15.87 22.79 0.08
C GLY A 162 16.56 21.88 -0.94
N GLU A 163 17.01 20.71 -0.54
CA GLU A 163 17.65 19.71 -1.39
C GLU A 163 17.06 18.31 -1.11
N PHE A 164 17.06 17.46 -2.13
CA PHE A 164 16.64 16.07 -2.01
C PHE A 164 17.55 15.16 -2.83
N THR A 165 18.13 14.20 -2.15
CA THR A 165 19.08 13.25 -2.74
C THR A 165 18.48 11.82 -2.74
N PRO A 166 19.03 10.89 -3.53
CA PRO A 166 18.66 9.47 -3.43
C PRO A 166 18.87 8.89 -2.01
N TRP A 167 19.81 9.44 -1.26
CA TRP A 167 20.05 9.02 0.14
C TRP A 167 18.88 9.40 1.06
N ASP A 168 18.30 10.57 0.89
CA ASP A 168 17.14 11.02 1.66
C ASP A 168 15.95 10.10 1.42
N ARG A 169 15.72 9.66 0.16
CA ARG A 169 14.70 8.66 -0.15
C ARG A 169 14.95 7.33 0.59
N ILE A 170 16.20 6.86 0.62
CA ILE A 170 16.57 5.64 1.34
C ILE A 170 16.27 5.79 2.84
N VAL A 171 16.59 6.92 3.44
CA VAL A 171 16.31 7.20 4.86
C VAL A 171 14.81 7.21 5.13
N CYS A 172 14.02 7.96 4.37
CA CYS A 172 12.56 8.01 4.52
C CYS A 172 11.93 6.62 4.33
N THR A 173 12.36 5.88 3.31
CA THR A 173 11.86 4.51 3.06
C THR A 173 12.21 3.57 4.21
N LYS A 174 13.43 3.64 4.73
CA LYS A 174 13.87 2.83 5.87
C LYS A 174 13.04 3.13 7.12
N ASP A 175 12.80 4.40 7.42
CA ASP A 175 12.07 4.81 8.62
C ASP A 175 10.58 4.42 8.49
N TYR A 176 9.96 4.60 7.32
CA TYR A 176 8.63 4.06 7.02
C TYR A 176 8.57 2.53 7.19
N SER A 177 9.53 1.80 6.61
CA SER A 177 9.52 0.33 6.68
C SER A 177 9.68 -0.18 8.11
N LYS A 178 10.52 0.47 8.94
CA LYS A 178 10.65 0.11 10.35
C LYS A 178 9.35 0.33 11.13
N GLN A 179 8.68 1.45 10.86
CA GLN A 179 7.47 1.83 11.56
C GLN A 179 6.28 0.97 11.13
N VAL A 180 6.12 0.71 9.84
CA VAL A 180 4.91 0.12 9.27
C VAL A 180 5.13 -1.31 8.83
N GLU A 181 6.13 -1.56 7.96
CA GLU A 181 6.27 -2.83 7.26
C GLU A 181 6.85 -3.96 8.16
N TYR A 182 7.75 -3.61 9.09
CA TYR A 182 8.41 -4.59 9.97
C TYR A 182 7.71 -4.79 11.31
N SER A 183 6.70 -4.01 11.63
CA SER A 183 5.80 -4.30 12.76
C SER A 183 4.62 -5.15 12.28
N ALA A 184 4.48 -6.35 12.84
CA ALA A 184 3.37 -7.24 12.51
C ALA A 184 2.01 -6.64 12.90
N GLU A 185 1.99 -5.94 14.03
CA GLU A 185 0.81 -5.26 14.57
C GLU A 185 0.39 -4.10 13.67
N ASN A 186 1.32 -3.23 13.29
CA ASN A 186 1.04 -2.07 12.43
C ASN A 186 0.65 -2.52 11.02
N MET A 187 1.33 -3.54 10.47
CA MET A 187 0.97 -4.13 9.20
C MET A 187 -0.45 -4.71 9.22
N GLU A 188 -0.82 -5.45 10.27
CA GLU A 188 -2.16 -6.00 10.39
C GLU A 188 -3.22 -4.91 10.57
N MET A 189 -2.93 -3.86 11.35
CA MET A 189 -3.80 -2.68 11.47
C MET A 189 -4.08 -2.05 10.10
N ALA A 190 -3.03 -1.74 9.33
CA ALA A 190 -3.16 -1.16 8.00
C ALA A 190 -3.94 -2.06 7.04
N LEU A 191 -3.64 -3.36 7.00
CA LEU A 191 -4.32 -4.31 6.14
C LEU A 191 -5.78 -4.53 6.55
N ALA A 192 -6.10 -4.49 7.84
CA ALA A 192 -7.46 -4.61 8.34
C ALA A 192 -8.30 -3.38 7.95
N ALA A 193 -7.74 -2.18 8.10
CA ALA A 193 -8.39 -0.93 7.70
C ALA A 193 -8.64 -0.92 6.18
N LEU A 194 -7.61 -1.13 5.36
CA LEU A 194 -7.70 -1.19 3.89
C LEU A 194 -8.64 -2.29 3.37
N HIS A 195 -8.87 -3.34 4.14
CA HIS A 195 -9.78 -4.41 3.75
C HIS A 195 -11.24 -4.13 4.11
N LYS A 196 -11.49 -3.47 5.23
CA LYS A 196 -12.82 -3.37 5.84
C LYS A 196 -13.47 -2.01 5.71
N ASP A 197 -12.69 -0.94 5.79
CA ASP A 197 -13.22 0.41 5.89
C ASP A 197 -13.43 1.01 4.48
N PRO A 198 -14.67 1.42 4.14
CA PRO A 198 -14.99 2.04 2.85
C PRO A 198 -14.20 3.31 2.54
N VAL A 199 -13.71 4.03 3.56
CA VAL A 199 -12.86 5.22 3.39
C VAL A 199 -11.58 4.90 2.60
N PHE A 200 -11.13 3.63 2.62
CA PHE A 200 -9.96 3.14 1.88
C PHE A 200 -10.31 2.31 0.64
N SER A 201 -11.53 2.46 0.11
CA SER A 201 -11.87 1.84 -1.18
C SER A 201 -10.91 2.31 -2.29
N ALA A 202 -10.78 1.51 -3.34
CA ALA A 202 -9.93 1.87 -4.49
C ALA A 202 -10.30 3.24 -5.06
N GLU A 203 -11.60 3.58 -5.10
CA GLU A 203 -12.08 4.87 -5.59
C GLU A 203 -11.63 6.04 -4.70
N HIS A 204 -11.70 5.88 -3.38
CA HIS A 204 -11.26 6.90 -2.43
C HIS A 204 -9.73 7.06 -2.45
N LEU A 205 -8.98 5.96 -2.51
CA LEU A 205 -7.51 6.01 -2.64
C LEU A 205 -7.07 6.68 -3.95
N LYS A 206 -7.78 6.47 -5.07
CA LYS A 206 -7.50 7.17 -6.33
C LYS A 206 -7.66 8.70 -6.18
N ARG A 207 -8.69 9.15 -5.47
CA ARG A 207 -8.88 10.59 -5.18
C ARG A 207 -7.75 11.16 -4.31
N LEU A 208 -7.26 10.39 -3.34
CA LEU A 208 -6.12 10.77 -2.50
C LEU A 208 -4.85 10.98 -3.33
N PHE A 209 -4.65 10.16 -4.35
CA PHE A 209 -3.45 10.24 -5.20
C PHE A 209 -3.53 11.34 -6.27
N GLY A 210 -4.71 11.92 -6.50
CA GLY A 210 -4.98 13.05 -7.41
C GLY A 210 -5.30 12.64 -8.84
#